data_2fc60f0851978a36dadae3c30d5f85ae
#
_entry.id   2fc60f0851978a36dadae3c30d5f85ae
#
_cell.length_a   1.000
_cell.length_b   1.000
_cell.length_c   1.000
_cell.angle_alpha   90.00
_cell.angle_beta   90.00
_cell.angle_gamma   90.00
#
_symmetry.space_group_name_H-M   'P 1'
#
loop_
_entity.id
_entity.type
_entity.pdbx_description
1 polymer ?
#
loop_
_entity_poly.entity_id
_entity_poly.type
_entity_poly.pdbx_seq_one_letter_code
_entity_poly.pdbx_strand_id
1 'polypeptide(L)'
;MSDKKIIKGKSGVAFYEYTSWAHRYKKIDINGKIKLCKKKGFKTEEEAIESYNKYKKEFEEELKKFHITVDKDITIREYLTHWFDNIYSERIESKTKMVGLYILNSLILPNIEYDIKVSLTTKEYLDDILEKASKYTKCSGYAARGMIILAFKDAYKGGYINYNVALQTKAYIREKPNIRIFSRFQLKRFLNTVKNNSYYLEILLGVFCGLRKGEIYGLKFKDFDLENNILSINRQLKLEFEYKDNKIVSSKLVEAPPKTPESKRKLKFPEIIKIELIKRAELVEENKRKYDYKDNDYISCQKNGLPHYPGCLNKVLYKICNELSLPSISVHSLRHMCATILIESGV
;
A
#
# COMPACT_ATOMS: atom_id res chain seq x y z
N MET A 1 26.45 17.06 2.48
CA MET A 1 25.26 17.10 3.37
C MET A 1 25.72 16.62 4.73
N SER A 2 25.77 17.50 5.75
CA SER A 2 26.28 17.14 7.09
C SER A 2 25.29 16.22 7.79
N ASP A 3 25.77 15.07 8.22
CA ASP A 3 25.02 14.10 9.03
C ASP A 3 24.44 14.81 10.26
N LYS A 4 23.11 14.80 10.38
CA LYS A 4 22.38 15.34 11.55
C LYS A 4 22.67 14.47 12.77
N LYS A 5 23.68 14.82 13.55
CA LYS A 5 24.01 14.12 14.79
C LYS A 5 22.99 14.53 15.87
N ILE A 6 21.99 13.69 16.11
CA ILE A 6 21.06 13.85 17.24
C ILE A 6 21.58 12.99 18.37
N ILE A 7 21.92 13.59 19.50
CA ILE A 7 22.37 12.88 20.72
C ILE A 7 21.19 12.84 21.69
N LYS A 8 20.79 11.64 22.08
CA LYS A 8 19.74 11.45 23.11
C LYS A 8 20.30 11.75 24.48
N GLY A 9 19.54 12.51 25.27
CA GLY A 9 19.86 12.76 26.67
C GLY A 9 19.69 11.51 27.54
N LYS A 10 20.27 11.54 28.72
CA LYS A 10 20.20 10.42 29.72
C LYS A 10 18.76 10.11 30.15
N SER A 11 17.91 11.14 30.19
CA SER A 11 16.48 11.02 30.57
C SER A 11 15.61 10.34 29.48
N GLY A 12 16.09 10.25 28.22
CA GLY A 12 15.31 9.78 27.09
C GLY A 12 14.24 10.73 26.57
N VAL A 13 13.96 11.85 27.26
CA VAL A 13 12.97 12.86 26.86
C VAL A 13 13.58 14.07 26.16
N ALA A 14 14.80 14.46 26.52
CA ALA A 14 15.57 15.53 25.90
C ALA A 14 16.57 14.96 24.89
N PHE A 15 16.89 15.74 23.87
CA PHE A 15 17.89 15.39 22.87
C PHE A 15 18.65 16.65 22.42
N TYR A 16 19.94 16.49 22.16
CA TYR A 16 20.79 17.57 21.64
C TYR A 16 20.78 17.54 20.13
N GLU A 17 20.45 18.67 19.52
CA GLU A 17 20.36 18.82 18.06
C GLU A 17 21.00 20.14 17.63
N TYR A 18 21.99 20.07 16.75
CA TYR A 18 22.84 21.18 16.28
C TYR A 18 23.62 21.85 17.43
N THR A 19 23.07 22.88 18.04
CA THR A 19 23.75 23.73 19.03
C THR A 19 23.00 23.87 20.35
N SER A 20 21.91 23.16 20.54
CA SER A 20 21.07 23.29 21.74
C SER A 20 20.32 22.02 22.10
N TRP A 21 19.94 21.91 23.35
CA TRP A 21 19.02 20.88 23.81
C TRP A 21 17.58 21.20 23.37
N ALA A 22 16.81 20.15 23.15
CA ALA A 22 15.44 20.20 22.67
C ALA A 22 14.61 19.08 23.27
N HIS A 23 13.29 19.26 23.32
CA HIS A 23 12.34 18.21 23.62
C HIS A 23 11.13 18.26 22.70
N ARG A 24 10.36 17.16 22.67
CA ARG A 24 9.06 17.11 22.02
C ARG A 24 7.96 17.06 23.07
N TYR A 25 6.86 17.75 22.81
CA TYR A 25 5.70 17.80 23.69
C TYR A 25 4.41 17.73 22.91
N LYS A 26 3.33 17.35 23.57
CA LYS A 26 1.98 17.27 23.00
C LYS A 26 1.20 18.54 23.30
N LYS A 27 0.35 18.95 22.37
CA LYS A 27 -0.58 20.07 22.54
C LYS A 27 -1.89 19.71 21.83
N ILE A 28 -3.03 20.15 22.40
CA ILE A 28 -4.34 20.06 21.76
C ILE A 28 -4.55 21.33 20.93
N ASP A 29 -4.96 21.18 19.66
CA ASP A 29 -5.31 22.34 18.84
C ASP A 29 -6.77 22.78 19.10
N ILE A 30 -7.16 23.91 18.50
CA ILE A 30 -8.50 24.52 18.65
C ILE A 30 -9.64 23.60 18.22
N ASN A 31 -9.33 22.54 17.44
CA ASN A 31 -10.30 21.53 16.99
C ASN A 31 -10.27 20.25 17.85
N GLY A 32 -9.62 20.29 19.02
CA GLY A 32 -9.48 19.12 19.91
C GLY A 32 -8.45 18.08 19.41
N LYS A 33 -7.68 18.36 18.35
CA LYS A 33 -6.74 17.42 17.76
C LYS A 33 -5.37 17.51 18.41
N ILE A 34 -4.85 16.36 18.85
CA ILE A 34 -3.52 16.29 19.49
C ILE A 34 -2.42 16.44 18.45
N LYS A 35 -1.54 17.41 18.64
CA LYS A 35 -0.34 17.65 17.83
C LYS A 35 0.94 17.42 18.63
N LEU A 36 1.94 16.85 17.96
CA LEU A 36 3.29 16.72 18.51
C LEU A 36 4.10 17.96 18.09
N CYS A 37 4.50 18.75 19.08
CA CYS A 37 5.31 19.95 18.93
C CYS A 37 6.75 19.70 19.37
N LYS A 38 7.68 20.57 18.93
CA LYS A 38 9.09 20.52 19.31
C LYS A 38 9.47 21.90 19.86
N LYS A 39 10.20 21.91 20.97
CA LYS A 39 10.83 23.12 21.51
C LYS A 39 12.34 22.92 21.61
N LYS A 40 13.12 23.90 21.21
CA LYS A 40 14.59 23.89 21.16
C LYS A 40 15.16 25.19 21.74
N GLY A 41 16.47 25.24 21.92
CA GLY A 41 17.16 26.43 22.37
C GLY A 41 17.56 26.40 23.84
N PHE A 42 17.50 25.23 24.49
CA PHE A 42 17.95 25.07 25.88
C PHE A 42 19.46 24.89 25.93
N LYS A 43 20.07 25.47 26.96
CA LYS A 43 21.53 25.40 27.17
C LYS A 43 21.94 24.07 27.79
N THR A 44 21.11 23.50 28.67
CA THR A 44 21.38 22.24 29.37
C THR A 44 20.27 21.21 29.16
N GLU A 45 20.57 19.94 29.46
CA GLU A 45 19.58 18.86 29.42
C GLU A 45 18.50 19.08 30.48
N GLU A 46 18.89 19.56 31.66
CA GLU A 46 17.99 19.81 32.79
C GLU A 46 16.95 20.88 32.45
N GLU A 47 17.34 21.99 31.80
CA GLU A 47 16.40 23.02 31.34
C GLU A 47 15.39 22.44 30.34
N ALA A 48 15.85 21.57 29.44
CA ALA A 48 14.97 20.93 28.47
C ALA A 48 13.98 19.96 29.14
N ILE A 49 14.42 19.23 30.15
CA ILE A 49 13.58 18.30 30.96
C ILE A 49 12.55 19.10 31.77
N GLU A 50 12.95 20.17 32.43
CA GLU A 50 12.04 21.03 33.18
C GLU A 50 10.94 21.61 32.28
N SER A 51 11.35 22.13 31.12
CA SER A 51 10.42 22.60 30.11
C SER A 51 9.48 21.51 29.63
N TYR A 52 9.99 20.28 29.40
CA TYR A 52 9.15 19.14 29.02
C TYR A 52 8.11 18.82 30.09
N ASN A 53 8.50 18.77 31.36
CA ASN A 53 7.61 18.48 32.46
C ASN A 53 6.49 19.53 32.59
N LYS A 54 6.81 20.79 32.37
CA LYS A 54 5.83 21.88 32.31
C LYS A 54 4.78 21.64 31.22
N TYR A 55 5.21 21.40 29.98
CA TYR A 55 4.28 21.15 28.87
C TYR A 55 3.50 19.84 29.00
N LYS A 56 4.08 18.85 29.66
CA LYS A 56 3.39 17.59 30.01
C LYS A 56 2.22 17.87 30.94
N LYS A 57 2.44 18.65 32.00
CA LYS A 57 1.41 19.03 32.95
C LYS A 57 0.30 19.87 32.30
N GLU A 58 0.68 20.86 31.50
CA GLU A 58 -0.28 21.68 30.75
C GLU A 58 -1.14 20.82 29.82
N PHE A 59 -0.55 19.84 29.13
CA PHE A 59 -1.28 18.92 28.26
C PHE A 59 -2.24 18.02 29.03
N GLU A 60 -1.86 17.51 30.21
CA GLU A 60 -2.73 16.72 31.09
C GLU A 60 -3.91 17.56 31.61
N GLU A 61 -3.72 18.84 31.87
CA GLU A 61 -4.79 19.77 32.25
C GLU A 61 -5.71 20.09 31.07
N GLU A 62 -5.15 20.28 29.87
CA GLU A 62 -5.94 20.46 28.64
C GLU A 62 -6.78 19.23 28.33
N LEU A 63 -6.25 18.01 28.45
CA LEU A 63 -7.01 16.76 28.28
C LEU A 63 -8.23 16.70 29.19
N LYS A 64 -8.08 17.12 30.46
CA LYS A 64 -9.21 17.19 31.42
C LYS A 64 -10.27 18.19 30.98
N LYS A 65 -9.86 19.36 30.49
CA LYS A 65 -10.80 20.42 30.02
C LYS A 65 -11.63 19.98 28.81
N PHE A 66 -11.03 19.23 27.91
CA PHE A 66 -11.73 18.74 26.70
C PHE A 66 -12.50 17.43 26.95
N HIS A 67 -12.60 16.94 28.21
CA HIS A 67 -13.21 15.66 28.58
C HIS A 67 -12.67 14.48 27.71
N ILE A 68 -11.45 14.57 27.22
CA ILE A 68 -10.77 13.48 26.54
C ILE A 68 -10.24 12.54 27.64
N THR A 69 -11.08 11.66 28.10
CA THR A 69 -10.68 10.57 29.00
C THR A 69 -9.92 9.53 28.18
N VAL A 70 -8.60 9.52 28.29
CA VAL A 70 -7.79 8.41 27.79
C VAL A 70 -7.94 7.30 28.81
N ASP A 71 -8.61 6.22 28.42
CA ASP A 71 -8.66 5.02 29.23
C ASP A 71 -7.25 4.39 29.28
N LYS A 72 -6.51 4.69 30.34
CA LYS A 72 -5.15 4.15 30.56
C LYS A 72 -5.16 2.67 30.94
N ASP A 73 -6.33 2.13 31.24
CA ASP A 73 -6.52 0.74 31.62
C ASP A 73 -6.90 -0.16 30.43
N ILE A 74 -7.07 0.44 29.25
CA ILE A 74 -7.35 -0.29 28.02
C ILE A 74 -6.29 -1.36 27.74
N THR A 75 -6.73 -2.57 27.43
CA THR A 75 -5.83 -3.67 27.09
C THR A 75 -5.26 -3.53 25.67
N ILE A 76 -4.19 -4.25 25.38
CA ILE A 76 -3.55 -4.20 24.05
C ILE A 76 -4.51 -4.68 22.95
N ARG A 77 -5.34 -5.69 23.24
CA ARG A 77 -6.34 -6.23 22.30
C ARG A 77 -7.43 -5.21 22.00
N GLU A 78 -8.00 -4.63 23.04
CA GLU A 78 -9.03 -3.58 22.92
C GLU A 78 -8.47 -2.36 22.21
N TYR A 79 -7.27 -1.92 22.58
CA TYR A 79 -6.62 -0.79 21.94
C TYR A 79 -6.36 -1.02 20.45
N LEU A 80 -5.79 -2.16 20.06
CA LEU A 80 -5.49 -2.45 18.66
C LEU A 80 -6.76 -2.54 17.81
N THR A 81 -7.83 -3.12 18.35
CA THR A 81 -9.14 -3.19 17.68
C THR A 81 -9.73 -1.79 17.53
N HIS A 82 -9.81 -1.02 18.61
CA HIS A 82 -10.31 0.35 18.58
C HIS A 82 -9.50 1.25 17.64
N TRP A 83 -8.16 1.16 17.71
CA TRP A 83 -7.27 1.93 16.84
C TRP A 83 -7.50 1.61 15.37
N PHE A 84 -7.63 0.32 15.05
CA PHE A 84 -7.87 -0.10 13.66
C PHE A 84 -9.19 0.44 13.14
N ASP A 85 -10.26 0.29 13.91
CA ASP A 85 -11.62 0.61 13.49
C ASP A 85 -11.86 2.11 13.37
N ASN A 86 -11.38 2.88 14.34
CA ASN A 86 -11.73 4.29 14.49
C ASN A 86 -10.62 5.27 14.06
N ILE A 87 -9.38 4.79 13.91
CA ILE A 87 -8.26 5.66 13.60
C ILE A 87 -7.57 5.26 12.28
N TYR A 88 -7.19 4.00 12.15
CA TYR A 88 -6.39 3.56 11.01
C TYR A 88 -7.25 3.39 9.75
N SER A 89 -8.42 2.76 9.88
CA SER A 89 -9.31 2.46 8.74
C SER A 89 -9.82 3.70 8.01
N GLU A 90 -9.95 4.83 8.71
CA GLU A 90 -10.37 6.11 8.12
C GLU A 90 -9.29 6.78 7.23
N ARG A 91 -8.03 6.38 7.41
CA ARG A 91 -6.87 6.98 6.72
C ARG A 91 -6.43 6.22 5.48
N ILE A 92 -7.04 5.07 5.20
CA ILE A 92 -6.55 4.14 4.19
C ILE A 92 -7.63 3.77 3.17
N GLU A 93 -7.19 3.41 1.97
CA GLU A 93 -8.10 2.89 0.94
C GLU A 93 -8.65 1.51 1.32
N SER A 94 -9.84 1.17 0.82
CA SER A 94 -10.57 -0.08 1.10
C SER A 94 -9.73 -1.34 0.89
N LYS A 95 -8.88 -1.37 -0.12
CA LYS A 95 -7.96 -2.49 -0.37
C LYS A 95 -6.86 -2.59 0.69
N THR A 96 -6.34 -1.48 1.18
CA THR A 96 -5.36 -1.46 2.28
C THR A 96 -6.03 -1.91 3.57
N LYS A 97 -7.30 -1.53 3.78
CA LYS A 97 -8.11 -2.00 4.91
C LYS A 97 -8.24 -3.52 4.92
N MET A 98 -8.49 -4.15 3.76
CA MET A 98 -8.53 -5.62 3.64
C MET A 98 -7.24 -6.28 4.13
N VAL A 99 -6.10 -5.78 3.68
CA VAL A 99 -4.79 -6.30 4.10
C VAL A 99 -4.55 -6.03 5.59
N GLY A 100 -4.93 -4.86 6.08
CA GLY A 100 -4.81 -4.49 7.49
C GLY A 100 -5.66 -5.39 8.40
N LEU A 101 -6.90 -5.68 8.02
CA LEU A 101 -7.77 -6.62 8.73
C LEU A 101 -7.16 -8.02 8.81
N TYR A 102 -6.58 -8.50 7.72
CA TYR A 102 -5.86 -9.78 7.73
C TYR A 102 -4.68 -9.76 8.70
N ILE A 103 -3.86 -8.71 8.68
CA ILE A 103 -2.71 -8.58 9.59
C ILE A 103 -3.19 -8.55 11.05
N LEU A 104 -4.19 -7.74 11.36
CA LEU A 104 -4.72 -7.63 12.71
C LEU A 104 -5.35 -8.94 13.20
N ASN A 105 -6.32 -9.47 12.44
CA ASN A 105 -7.17 -10.56 12.89
C ASN A 105 -6.53 -11.95 12.73
N SER A 106 -5.58 -12.11 11.80
CA SER A 106 -4.94 -13.40 11.54
C SER A 106 -3.50 -13.50 12.04
N LEU A 107 -2.79 -12.37 12.17
CA LEU A 107 -1.37 -12.39 12.54
C LEU A 107 -1.10 -11.81 13.94
N ILE A 108 -1.89 -10.85 14.43
CA ILE A 108 -1.60 -10.17 15.70
C ILE A 108 -2.53 -10.67 16.80
N LEU A 109 -3.84 -10.46 16.69
CA LEU A 109 -4.79 -10.78 17.76
C LEU A 109 -4.79 -12.25 18.21
N PRO A 110 -4.66 -13.26 17.31
CA PRO A 110 -4.61 -14.66 17.73
C PRO A 110 -3.35 -15.03 18.53
N ASN A 111 -2.28 -14.25 18.39
CA ASN A 111 -1.00 -14.48 19.05
C ASN A 111 -0.85 -13.70 20.37
N ILE A 112 -1.88 -12.99 20.79
CA ILE A 112 -1.98 -12.38 22.13
C ILE A 112 -2.52 -13.46 23.07
N GLU A 113 -1.63 -14.17 23.80
CA GLU A 113 -2.01 -15.26 24.70
C GLU A 113 -2.63 -14.74 26.00
N TYR A 114 -2.08 -13.69 26.57
CA TYR A 114 -2.63 -13.00 27.72
C TYR A 114 -2.70 -11.51 27.44
N ASP A 115 -3.78 -10.89 27.84
CA ASP A 115 -4.05 -9.49 27.54
C ASP A 115 -3.58 -8.61 28.68
N ILE A 116 -2.81 -7.58 28.37
CA ILE A 116 -2.25 -6.63 29.33
C ILE A 116 -2.63 -5.22 28.95
N LYS A 117 -2.55 -4.29 29.89
CA LYS A 117 -2.74 -2.87 29.61
C LYS A 117 -1.71 -2.39 28.57
N VAL A 118 -2.13 -1.60 27.60
CA VAL A 118 -1.24 -1.08 26.57
C VAL A 118 -0.07 -0.27 27.16
N SER A 119 -0.31 0.37 28.32
CA SER A 119 0.69 1.14 29.06
C SER A 119 1.79 0.28 29.69
N LEU A 120 1.52 -1.00 29.94
CA LEU A 120 2.45 -1.98 30.55
C LEU A 120 3.14 -2.87 29.50
N THR A 121 2.88 -2.65 28.23
CA THR A 121 3.46 -3.47 27.16
C THR A 121 4.97 -3.30 27.09
N THR A 122 5.69 -4.43 27.15
CA THR A 122 7.15 -4.48 27.04
C THR A 122 7.59 -4.88 25.64
N LYS A 123 8.89 -4.70 25.37
CA LYS A 123 9.51 -5.15 24.13
C LYS A 123 9.40 -6.68 23.96
N GLU A 124 9.68 -7.40 25.04
CA GLU A 124 9.70 -8.87 25.10
C GLU A 124 8.31 -9.44 24.79
N TYR A 125 7.27 -8.83 25.35
CA TYR A 125 5.88 -9.19 25.07
C TYR A 125 5.52 -9.02 23.59
N LEU A 126 5.93 -7.90 22.98
CA LEU A 126 5.70 -7.68 21.55
C LEU A 126 6.55 -8.61 20.68
N ASP A 127 7.78 -8.89 21.08
CA ASP A 127 8.66 -9.81 20.33
C ASP A 127 8.08 -11.24 20.31
N ASP A 128 7.44 -11.72 21.39
CA ASP A 128 6.76 -13.01 21.42
C ASP A 128 5.59 -13.07 20.41
N ILE A 129 4.72 -12.06 20.41
CA ILE A 129 3.61 -11.96 19.43
C ILE A 129 4.17 -11.96 17.99
N LEU A 130 5.22 -11.19 17.74
CA LEU A 130 5.82 -11.06 16.42
C LEU A 130 6.53 -12.32 15.95
N GLU A 131 7.17 -13.05 16.87
CA GLU A 131 7.79 -14.33 16.56
C GLU A 131 6.75 -15.36 16.13
N LYS A 132 5.64 -15.48 16.87
CA LYS A 132 4.50 -16.34 16.51
C LYS A 132 3.92 -15.93 15.15
N ALA A 133 3.67 -14.64 14.93
CA ALA A 133 3.20 -14.11 13.67
C ALA A 133 4.16 -14.41 12.50
N SER A 134 5.47 -14.41 12.73
CA SER A 134 6.47 -14.67 11.68
C SER A 134 6.44 -16.09 11.11
N LYS A 135 5.85 -17.05 11.83
CA LYS A 135 5.75 -18.45 11.42
C LYS A 135 4.73 -18.70 10.31
N TYR A 136 3.81 -17.76 10.07
CA TYR A 136 2.77 -17.92 9.04
C TYR A 136 3.31 -17.83 7.61
N THR A 137 4.11 -16.82 7.30
CA THR A 137 4.78 -16.64 6.00
C THR A 137 6.08 -15.85 6.19
N LYS A 138 6.95 -15.90 5.17
CA LYS A 138 8.23 -15.15 5.15
C LYS A 138 8.10 -13.63 5.40
N CYS A 139 6.94 -13.04 5.11
CA CYS A 139 6.70 -11.60 5.25
C CYS A 139 5.75 -11.23 6.39
N SER A 140 5.14 -12.21 7.08
CA SER A 140 4.11 -11.94 8.09
C SER A 140 4.66 -11.22 9.33
N GLY A 141 5.83 -11.59 9.82
CA GLY A 141 6.51 -10.88 10.92
C GLY A 141 6.82 -9.42 10.58
N TYR A 142 7.29 -9.16 9.35
CA TYR A 142 7.52 -7.79 8.86
C TYR A 142 6.21 -6.97 8.83
N ALA A 143 5.13 -7.56 8.31
CA ALA A 143 3.83 -6.90 8.19
C ALA A 143 3.21 -6.61 9.57
N ALA A 144 3.22 -7.60 10.47
CA ALA A 144 2.71 -7.45 11.83
C ALA A 144 3.49 -6.38 12.61
N ARG A 145 4.83 -6.42 12.55
CA ARG A 145 5.68 -5.41 13.20
C ARG A 145 5.37 -4.00 12.69
N GLY A 146 5.24 -3.83 11.36
CA GLY A 146 4.90 -2.55 10.76
C GLY A 146 3.58 -1.98 11.31
N MET A 147 2.57 -2.82 11.45
CA MET A 147 1.27 -2.44 12.01
C MET A 147 1.36 -2.08 13.49
N ILE A 148 2.04 -2.89 14.32
CA ILE A 148 2.22 -2.62 15.76
C ILE A 148 2.98 -1.31 15.95
N ILE A 149 4.06 -1.05 15.21
CA ILE A 149 4.80 0.22 15.29
C ILE A 149 3.89 1.41 14.98
N LEU A 150 3.02 1.28 13.97
CA LEU A 150 2.09 2.36 13.60
C LEU A 150 1.02 2.57 14.68
N ALA A 151 0.44 1.50 15.21
CA ALA A 151 -0.54 1.56 16.29
C ALA A 151 0.07 2.19 17.56
N PHE A 152 1.26 1.76 17.97
CA PHE A 152 1.96 2.31 19.12
C PHE A 152 2.47 3.75 18.91
N LYS A 153 2.72 4.15 17.68
CA LYS A 153 2.95 5.56 17.35
C LYS A 153 1.72 6.42 17.63
N ASP A 154 0.55 5.92 17.26
CA ASP A 154 -0.71 6.62 17.54
C ASP A 154 -1.11 6.51 19.04
N ALA A 155 -0.82 5.38 19.71
CA ALA A 155 -0.94 5.25 21.17
C ALA A 155 -0.12 6.29 21.93
N TYR A 156 1.13 6.49 21.50
CA TYR A 156 2.00 7.54 22.06
C TYR A 156 1.41 8.93 21.83
N LYS A 157 0.92 9.22 20.61
CA LYS A 157 0.27 10.52 20.32
C LYS A 157 -1.00 10.72 21.14
N GLY A 158 -1.81 9.66 21.30
CA GLY A 158 -3.05 9.68 22.07
C GLY A 158 -2.85 9.74 23.58
N GLY A 159 -1.65 9.54 24.09
CA GLY A 159 -1.37 9.61 25.54
C GLY A 159 -1.56 8.28 26.28
N TYR A 160 -1.86 7.17 25.59
CA TYR A 160 -1.98 5.84 26.18
C TYR A 160 -0.65 5.31 26.72
N ILE A 161 0.46 5.66 26.07
CA ILE A 161 1.83 5.26 26.44
C ILE A 161 2.77 6.46 26.42
N ASN A 162 3.85 6.38 27.20
CA ASN A 162 4.85 7.44 27.31
C ASN A 162 5.91 7.41 26.19
N TYR A 163 6.13 6.25 25.57
CA TYR A 163 7.06 6.05 24.44
C TYR A 163 6.63 4.85 23.61
N ASN A 164 7.05 4.82 22.35
CA ASN A 164 6.72 3.72 21.43
C ASN A 164 7.71 2.56 21.61
N VAL A 165 7.40 1.62 22.48
CA VAL A 165 8.21 0.43 22.74
C VAL A 165 8.36 -0.48 21.52
N ALA A 166 7.40 -0.47 20.59
CA ALA A 166 7.44 -1.32 19.39
C ALA A 166 8.62 -0.99 18.44
N LEU A 167 9.21 0.20 18.55
CA LEU A 167 10.42 0.55 17.81
C LEU A 167 11.63 -0.28 18.22
N GLN A 168 11.66 -0.79 19.45
CA GLN A 168 12.75 -1.57 20.02
C GLN A 168 12.64 -3.08 19.72
N THR A 169 11.51 -3.53 19.16
CA THR A 169 11.29 -4.94 18.83
C THR A 169 12.26 -5.43 17.74
N LYS A 170 12.48 -6.75 17.70
CA LYS A 170 13.32 -7.42 16.70
C LYS A 170 12.92 -7.01 15.27
N ALA A 171 13.90 -6.69 14.45
CA ALA A 171 13.65 -6.35 13.05
C ALA A 171 13.38 -7.62 12.22
N TYR A 172 12.33 -7.59 11.41
CA TYR A 172 12.02 -8.62 10.42
C TYR A 172 12.37 -8.09 9.04
N ILE A 173 13.13 -8.87 8.27
CA ILE A 173 13.56 -8.49 6.92
C ILE A 173 12.44 -8.83 5.94
N ARG A 174 12.06 -7.86 5.12
CA ARG A 174 11.23 -8.13 3.96
C ARG A 174 12.10 -8.75 2.86
N GLU A 175 11.91 -10.03 2.57
CA GLU A 175 12.56 -10.62 1.41
C GLU A 175 12.18 -9.86 0.13
N LYS A 176 13.18 -9.47 -0.64
CA LYS A 176 12.94 -8.86 -1.95
C LYS A 176 12.29 -9.92 -2.85
N PRO A 177 11.16 -9.61 -3.50
CA PRO A 177 10.55 -10.56 -4.42
C PRO A 177 11.54 -10.88 -5.55
N ASN A 178 11.72 -12.15 -5.84
CA ASN A 178 12.48 -12.57 -7.02
C ASN A 178 11.65 -12.25 -8.27
N ILE A 179 11.99 -11.15 -8.94
CA ILE A 179 11.30 -10.71 -10.15
C ILE A 179 11.76 -11.62 -11.30
N ARG A 180 10.85 -12.49 -11.74
CA ARG A 180 11.08 -13.36 -12.88
C ARG A 180 10.76 -12.61 -14.16
N ILE A 181 11.74 -12.52 -15.06
CA ILE A 181 11.61 -11.97 -16.40
C ILE A 181 12.04 -13.03 -17.41
N PHE A 182 11.52 -12.96 -18.61
CA PHE A 182 11.91 -13.83 -19.71
C PHE A 182 13.20 -13.33 -20.39
N SER A 183 14.04 -14.26 -20.84
CA SER A 183 15.05 -13.94 -21.84
C SER A 183 14.38 -13.50 -23.16
N ARG A 184 15.14 -12.87 -24.06
CA ARG A 184 14.62 -12.46 -25.38
C ARG A 184 14.04 -13.64 -26.18
N PHE A 185 14.67 -14.81 -26.09
CA PHE A 185 14.20 -16.03 -26.74
C PHE A 185 12.88 -16.53 -26.11
N GLN A 186 12.84 -16.57 -24.79
CA GLN A 186 11.62 -16.96 -24.06
C GLN A 186 10.45 -16.00 -24.34
N LEU A 187 10.71 -14.70 -24.36
CA LEU A 187 9.70 -13.70 -24.68
C LEU A 187 9.16 -13.85 -26.09
N LYS A 188 10.03 -14.06 -27.09
CA LYS A 188 9.62 -14.30 -28.48
C LYS A 188 8.74 -15.55 -28.59
N ARG A 189 9.15 -16.66 -27.95
CA ARG A 189 8.37 -17.90 -27.91
C ARG A 189 7.01 -17.68 -27.25
N PHE A 190 6.98 -17.00 -26.12
CA PHE A 190 5.77 -16.67 -25.38
C PHE A 190 4.81 -15.83 -26.23
N LEU A 191 5.28 -14.71 -26.81
CA LEU A 191 4.46 -13.82 -27.63
C LEU A 191 3.89 -14.55 -28.88
N ASN A 192 4.65 -15.45 -29.49
CA ASN A 192 4.16 -16.25 -30.62
C ASN A 192 3.02 -17.19 -30.21
N THR A 193 3.11 -17.80 -29.03
CA THR A 193 2.07 -18.71 -28.53
C THR A 193 0.78 -17.98 -28.16
N VAL A 194 0.88 -16.75 -27.65
CA VAL A 194 -0.29 -16.00 -27.17
C VAL A 194 -1.00 -15.17 -28.25
N LYS A 195 -0.55 -15.19 -29.51
CA LYS A 195 -1.14 -14.38 -30.61
C LYS A 195 -2.64 -14.53 -30.76
N ASN A 196 -3.17 -15.74 -30.58
CA ASN A 196 -4.59 -16.04 -30.71
C ASN A 196 -5.33 -16.03 -29.37
N ASN A 197 -4.68 -15.59 -28.31
CA ASN A 197 -5.31 -15.50 -26.99
C ASN A 197 -6.15 -14.23 -26.89
N SER A 198 -7.33 -14.31 -26.29
CA SER A 198 -8.22 -13.16 -26.09
C SER A 198 -7.61 -11.99 -25.30
N TYR A 199 -6.56 -12.24 -24.53
CA TYR A 199 -5.81 -11.23 -23.78
C TYR A 199 -4.51 -10.78 -24.46
N TYR A 200 -4.34 -11.07 -25.78
CA TYR A 200 -3.10 -10.73 -26.48
C TYR A 200 -2.80 -9.23 -26.44
N LEU A 201 -3.80 -8.40 -26.69
CA LEU A 201 -3.66 -6.93 -26.61
C LEU A 201 -3.19 -6.47 -25.24
N GLU A 202 -3.77 -6.99 -24.16
CA GLU A 202 -3.40 -6.65 -22.78
C GLU A 202 -1.96 -7.07 -22.47
N ILE A 203 -1.52 -8.21 -23.00
CA ILE A 203 -0.13 -8.69 -22.86
C ILE A 203 0.83 -7.75 -23.60
N LEU A 204 0.51 -7.35 -24.84
CA LEU A 204 1.32 -6.41 -25.62
C LEU A 204 1.44 -5.06 -24.90
N LEU A 205 0.35 -4.53 -24.37
CA LEU A 205 0.35 -3.30 -23.57
C LEU A 205 1.25 -3.41 -22.33
N GLY A 206 1.28 -4.57 -21.68
CA GLY A 206 2.18 -4.84 -20.57
C GLY A 206 3.65 -4.87 -20.97
N VAL A 207 3.97 -5.55 -22.09
CA VAL A 207 5.35 -5.78 -22.58
C VAL A 207 5.94 -4.56 -23.26
N PHE A 208 5.18 -3.87 -24.13
CA PHE A 208 5.70 -2.78 -24.96
C PHE A 208 5.42 -1.38 -24.41
N CYS A 209 4.35 -1.22 -23.62
CA CYS A 209 3.98 0.07 -23.02
C CYS A 209 4.26 0.13 -21.51
N GLY A 210 4.66 -0.98 -20.89
CA GLY A 210 5.00 -1.05 -19.49
C GLY A 210 3.87 -0.64 -18.56
N LEU A 211 2.60 -0.92 -18.91
CA LEU A 211 1.44 -0.49 -18.14
C LEU A 211 1.25 -1.30 -16.88
N ARG A 212 0.74 -0.63 -15.84
CA ARG A 212 0.28 -1.32 -14.64
C ARG A 212 -1.04 -2.05 -14.91
N LYS A 213 -1.30 -3.12 -14.17
CA LYS A 213 -2.52 -3.91 -14.30
C LYS A 213 -3.81 -3.06 -14.30
N GLY A 214 -3.96 -2.16 -13.35
CA GLY A 214 -5.13 -1.28 -13.29
C GLY A 214 -5.22 -0.28 -14.43
N GLU A 215 -4.08 0.18 -14.96
CA GLU A 215 -4.01 1.04 -16.15
C GLU A 215 -4.52 0.29 -17.36
N ILE A 216 -4.04 -0.93 -17.64
CA ILE A 216 -4.47 -1.77 -18.78
C ILE A 216 -5.99 -1.92 -18.79
N TYR A 217 -6.59 -2.31 -17.67
CA TYR A 217 -8.04 -2.52 -17.58
C TYR A 217 -8.87 -1.23 -17.59
N GLY A 218 -8.24 -0.09 -17.29
CA GLY A 218 -8.87 1.22 -17.33
C GLY A 218 -8.83 1.91 -18.69
N LEU A 219 -8.13 1.33 -19.69
CA LEU A 219 -8.02 1.92 -21.02
C LEU A 219 -9.33 1.85 -21.78
N LYS A 220 -9.61 2.93 -22.50
CA LYS A 220 -10.74 3.10 -23.42
C LYS A 220 -10.22 3.32 -24.84
N PHE A 221 -11.05 3.05 -25.86
CA PHE A 221 -10.67 3.29 -27.25
C PHE A 221 -10.26 4.75 -27.49
N LYS A 222 -10.95 5.70 -26.90
CA LYS A 222 -10.63 7.14 -26.99
C LYS A 222 -9.28 7.56 -26.39
N ASP A 223 -8.59 6.68 -25.66
CA ASP A 223 -7.26 6.98 -25.13
C ASP A 223 -6.14 6.80 -26.15
N PHE A 224 -6.47 6.22 -27.33
CA PHE A 224 -5.53 5.92 -28.41
C PHE A 224 -5.67 6.90 -29.56
N ASP A 225 -4.61 7.63 -29.85
CA ASP A 225 -4.42 8.38 -31.10
C ASP A 225 -3.72 7.46 -32.10
N LEU A 226 -4.52 6.90 -33.04
CA LEU A 226 -4.04 5.94 -34.02
C LEU A 226 -3.24 6.58 -35.18
N GLU A 227 -3.37 7.89 -35.38
CA GLU A 227 -2.61 8.61 -36.40
C GLU A 227 -1.17 8.81 -35.97
N ASN A 228 -1.00 9.20 -34.70
CA ASN A 228 0.31 9.51 -34.15
C ASN A 228 0.92 8.35 -33.32
N ASN A 229 0.20 7.23 -33.17
CA ASN A 229 0.55 6.09 -32.32
C ASN A 229 0.82 6.52 -30.84
N ILE A 230 -0.05 7.40 -30.30
CA ILE A 230 0.06 7.93 -28.93
C ILE A 230 -1.04 7.35 -28.06
N LEU A 231 -0.65 6.81 -26.92
CA LEU A 231 -1.53 6.33 -25.86
C LEU A 231 -1.50 7.29 -24.66
N SER A 232 -2.68 7.72 -24.23
CA SER A 232 -2.88 8.58 -23.06
C SER A 232 -3.35 7.77 -21.85
N ILE A 233 -2.59 7.76 -20.76
CA ILE A 233 -2.93 7.03 -19.53
C ILE A 233 -3.51 8.03 -18.52
N ASN A 234 -4.84 8.03 -18.38
CA ASN A 234 -5.57 9.01 -17.57
C ASN A 234 -6.29 8.39 -16.36
N ARG A 235 -6.47 7.07 -16.35
CA ARG A 235 -7.24 6.34 -15.33
C ARG A 235 -6.71 4.94 -15.08
N GLN A 236 -7.21 4.33 -14.03
CA GLN A 236 -7.05 2.92 -13.73
C GLN A 236 -8.38 2.32 -13.26
N LEU A 237 -8.57 1.02 -13.46
CA LEU A 237 -9.62 0.26 -12.78
C LEU A 237 -9.07 -0.39 -11.52
N LYS A 238 -9.77 -0.21 -10.41
CA LYS A 238 -9.44 -0.86 -9.13
C LYS A 238 -10.69 -1.52 -8.54
N LEU A 239 -10.46 -2.56 -7.74
CA LEU A 239 -11.50 -3.11 -6.88
C LEU A 239 -11.64 -2.23 -5.64
N GLU A 240 -12.86 -1.84 -5.35
CA GLU A 240 -13.27 -1.20 -4.11
C GLU A 240 -14.14 -2.17 -3.32
N PHE A 241 -13.91 -2.27 -2.02
CA PHE A 241 -14.59 -3.19 -1.13
C PHE A 241 -15.49 -2.41 -0.18
N GLU A 242 -16.70 -2.90 0.01
CA GLU A 242 -17.62 -2.42 1.01
C GLU A 242 -17.53 -3.31 2.25
N TYR A 243 -17.53 -2.68 3.42
CA TYR A 243 -17.38 -3.36 4.70
C TYR A 243 -18.60 -3.15 5.57
N LYS A 244 -19.04 -4.21 6.23
CA LYS A 244 -19.96 -4.20 7.35
C LYS A 244 -19.34 -5.03 8.47
N ASP A 245 -19.24 -4.45 9.67
CA ASP A 245 -18.62 -5.09 10.83
C ASP A 245 -17.23 -5.71 10.51
N ASN A 246 -16.39 -4.94 9.79
CA ASN A 246 -15.07 -5.34 9.31
C ASN A 246 -15.04 -6.58 8.38
N LYS A 247 -16.20 -7.03 7.90
CA LYS A 247 -16.31 -8.09 6.88
C LYS A 247 -16.60 -7.48 5.52
N ILE A 248 -15.97 -8.01 4.48
CA ILE A 248 -16.28 -7.62 3.10
C ILE A 248 -17.66 -8.16 2.75
N VAL A 249 -18.60 -7.26 2.46
CA VAL A 249 -19.96 -7.61 2.04
C VAL A 249 -20.16 -7.52 0.54
N SER A 250 -19.43 -6.63 -0.12
CA SER A 250 -19.48 -6.50 -1.57
C SER A 250 -18.14 -5.97 -2.13
N SER A 251 -17.97 -6.13 -3.44
CA SER A 251 -16.85 -5.50 -4.16
C SER A 251 -17.31 -5.03 -5.52
N LYS A 252 -16.87 -3.84 -5.93
CA LYS A 252 -17.16 -3.27 -7.24
C LYS A 252 -15.88 -2.80 -7.95
N LEU A 253 -15.90 -2.83 -9.28
CA LEU A 253 -14.89 -2.17 -10.09
C LEU A 253 -15.20 -0.68 -10.19
N VAL A 254 -14.22 0.15 -9.90
CA VAL A 254 -14.33 1.61 -9.99
C VAL A 254 -13.23 2.21 -10.83
N GLU A 255 -13.56 3.22 -11.64
CA GLU A 255 -12.56 4.08 -12.26
C GLU A 255 -11.96 4.99 -11.20
N ALA A 256 -10.65 5.12 -11.21
CA ALA A 256 -9.94 6.03 -10.34
C ALA A 256 -8.80 6.71 -11.13
N PRO A 257 -8.32 7.88 -10.71
CA PRO A 257 -7.10 8.45 -11.26
C PRO A 257 -5.94 7.47 -11.02
N PRO A 258 -4.86 7.55 -11.81
CA PRO A 258 -3.65 6.79 -11.55
C PRO A 258 -3.14 7.04 -10.13
N LYS A 259 -2.41 6.06 -9.57
CA LYS A 259 -2.00 6.05 -8.15
C LYS A 259 -1.17 7.27 -7.73
N THR A 260 -0.39 7.84 -8.65
CA THR A 260 0.40 9.06 -8.42
C THR A 260 0.17 10.04 -9.58
N PRO A 261 0.33 11.36 -9.37
CA PRO A 261 0.19 12.36 -10.43
C PRO A 261 1.07 12.08 -11.66
N GLU A 262 2.30 11.63 -11.45
CA GLU A 262 3.30 11.30 -12.48
C GLU A 262 2.89 10.07 -13.32
N SER A 263 1.92 9.30 -12.83
CA SER A 263 1.38 8.17 -13.59
C SER A 263 0.47 8.59 -14.73
N LYS A 264 -0.06 9.83 -14.73
CA LYS A 264 -0.67 10.43 -15.91
C LYS A 264 0.43 10.73 -16.91
N ARG A 265 0.40 10.08 -18.06
CA ARG A 265 1.43 10.23 -19.08
C ARG A 265 0.88 9.88 -20.46
N LYS A 266 1.57 10.40 -21.49
CA LYS A 266 1.42 9.95 -22.87
C LYS A 266 2.67 9.15 -23.26
N LEU A 267 2.50 8.13 -24.07
CA LEU A 267 3.60 7.34 -24.60
C LEU A 267 3.29 6.89 -26.01
N LYS A 268 4.34 6.68 -26.82
CA LYS A 268 4.21 6.06 -28.14
C LYS A 268 4.05 4.56 -27.96
N PHE A 269 3.29 3.93 -28.87
CA PHE A 269 3.13 2.48 -28.91
C PHE A 269 3.49 1.94 -30.30
N PRO A 270 3.97 0.68 -30.39
CA PRO A 270 4.34 0.07 -31.67
C PRO A 270 3.12 -0.32 -32.48
N GLU A 271 3.30 -0.41 -33.83
CA GLU A 271 2.24 -0.70 -34.81
C GLU A 271 1.45 -1.98 -34.51
N ILE A 272 2.09 -2.99 -33.93
CA ILE A 272 1.40 -4.23 -33.53
C ILE A 272 0.22 -3.98 -32.60
N ILE A 273 0.32 -2.98 -31.69
CA ILE A 273 -0.78 -2.62 -30.79
C ILE A 273 -1.93 -1.98 -31.57
N LYS A 274 -1.64 -1.15 -32.57
CA LYS A 274 -2.67 -0.56 -33.44
C LYS A 274 -3.45 -1.64 -34.19
N ILE A 275 -2.74 -2.62 -34.78
CA ILE A 275 -3.36 -3.75 -35.48
C ILE A 275 -4.30 -4.52 -34.55
N GLU A 276 -3.84 -4.86 -33.33
CA GLU A 276 -4.64 -5.62 -32.37
C GLU A 276 -5.80 -4.80 -31.78
N LEU A 277 -5.64 -3.48 -31.70
CA LEU A 277 -6.71 -2.58 -31.24
C LEU A 277 -7.84 -2.49 -32.29
N ILE A 278 -7.50 -2.45 -33.58
CA ILE A 278 -8.50 -2.50 -34.68
C ILE A 278 -9.28 -3.81 -34.62
N LYS A 279 -8.61 -4.95 -34.52
CA LYS A 279 -9.27 -6.25 -34.36
C LYS A 279 -10.17 -6.30 -33.10
N ARG A 280 -9.74 -5.67 -32.03
CA ARG A 280 -10.54 -5.57 -30.80
C ARG A 280 -11.79 -4.72 -31.02
N ALA A 281 -11.71 -3.62 -31.78
CA ALA A 281 -12.85 -2.79 -32.11
C ALA A 281 -13.88 -3.58 -32.95
N GLU A 282 -13.43 -4.32 -33.95
CA GLU A 282 -14.29 -5.19 -34.78
C GLU A 282 -15.01 -6.24 -33.94
N LEU A 283 -14.30 -6.89 -33.00
CA LEU A 283 -14.88 -7.86 -32.06
C LEU A 283 -15.92 -7.21 -31.12
N VAL A 284 -15.68 -5.98 -30.67
CA VAL A 284 -16.63 -5.23 -29.84
C VAL A 284 -17.90 -4.92 -30.63
N GLU A 285 -17.78 -4.47 -31.87
CA GLU A 285 -18.94 -4.21 -32.73
C GLU A 285 -19.76 -5.50 -33.05
N GLU A 286 -19.07 -6.63 -33.20
CA GLU A 286 -19.73 -7.93 -33.32
C GLU A 286 -20.49 -8.31 -32.04
N ASN A 287 -19.88 -8.09 -30.88
CA ASN A 287 -20.50 -8.36 -29.59
C ASN A 287 -21.71 -7.45 -29.32
N LYS A 288 -21.67 -6.17 -29.72
CA LYS A 288 -22.81 -5.25 -29.63
C LYS A 288 -24.04 -5.76 -30.39
N ARG A 289 -23.83 -6.46 -31.50
CA ARG A 289 -24.92 -7.03 -32.29
C ARG A 289 -25.48 -8.34 -31.70
N LYS A 290 -24.66 -9.07 -30.95
CA LYS A 290 -25.00 -10.43 -30.47
C LYS A 290 -25.50 -10.49 -29.02
N TYR A 291 -25.14 -9.50 -28.19
CA TYR A 291 -25.39 -9.53 -26.75
C TYR A 291 -26.05 -8.24 -26.29
N ASP A 292 -26.72 -8.28 -25.13
CA ASP A 292 -27.12 -7.07 -24.39
C ASP A 292 -25.84 -6.36 -23.90
N TYR A 293 -25.36 -5.44 -24.73
CA TYR A 293 -24.04 -4.82 -24.59
C TYR A 293 -24.11 -3.50 -23.85
N LYS A 294 -23.37 -3.40 -22.75
CA LYS A 294 -23.18 -2.15 -22.00
C LYS A 294 -21.96 -1.41 -22.51
N ASP A 295 -22.16 -0.41 -23.35
CA ASP A 295 -21.07 0.35 -23.94
C ASP A 295 -20.41 1.28 -22.91
N ASN A 296 -19.25 0.89 -22.40
CA ASN A 296 -18.42 1.65 -21.49
C ASN A 296 -17.09 2.08 -22.12
N ASP A 297 -16.94 1.89 -23.44
CA ASP A 297 -15.75 2.22 -24.24
C ASP A 297 -14.45 1.49 -23.81
N TYR A 298 -14.51 0.47 -22.92
CA TYR A 298 -13.31 -0.26 -22.50
C TYR A 298 -12.77 -1.17 -23.61
N ILE A 299 -11.43 -1.14 -23.82
CA ILE A 299 -10.75 -2.08 -24.71
C ILE A 299 -10.67 -3.50 -24.10
N SER A 300 -10.64 -3.60 -22.78
CA SER A 300 -10.57 -4.87 -22.04
C SER A 300 -11.91 -5.14 -21.36
N CYS A 301 -12.84 -5.71 -22.13
CA CYS A 301 -14.21 -5.98 -21.66
C CYS A 301 -14.66 -7.41 -21.96
N GLN A 302 -15.69 -7.83 -21.27
CA GLN A 302 -16.42 -9.06 -21.50
C GLN A 302 -17.32 -8.93 -22.74
N LYS A 303 -17.92 -10.03 -23.21
CA LYS A 303 -18.82 -10.04 -24.38
C LYS A 303 -20.03 -9.11 -24.22
N ASN A 304 -20.45 -8.83 -23.01
CA ASN A 304 -21.54 -7.89 -22.69
C ASN A 304 -21.06 -6.44 -22.41
N GLY A 305 -19.81 -6.10 -22.72
CA GLY A 305 -19.24 -4.77 -22.53
C GLY A 305 -18.83 -4.39 -21.10
N LEU A 306 -19.08 -5.23 -20.11
CA LEU A 306 -18.61 -5.00 -18.75
C LEU A 306 -17.08 -5.18 -18.68
N PRO A 307 -16.37 -4.38 -17.91
CA PRO A 307 -14.92 -4.51 -17.79
C PRO A 307 -14.52 -5.85 -17.20
N HIS A 308 -13.38 -6.39 -17.63
CA HIS A 308 -12.80 -7.57 -17.01
C HIS A 308 -12.26 -7.28 -15.61
N TYR A 309 -12.36 -8.28 -14.74
CA TYR A 309 -11.71 -8.22 -13.43
C TYR A 309 -10.19 -8.22 -13.58
N PRO A 310 -9.47 -7.29 -12.93
CA PRO A 310 -8.01 -7.16 -13.08
C PRO A 310 -7.17 -8.38 -12.65
N GLY A 311 -7.79 -9.43 -12.11
CA GLY A 311 -7.13 -10.71 -11.76
C GLY A 311 -7.10 -11.74 -12.89
N CYS A 312 -7.95 -11.61 -13.92
CA CYS A 312 -8.13 -12.64 -14.94
C CYS A 312 -6.85 -12.90 -15.75
N LEU A 313 -6.14 -11.85 -16.16
CA LEU A 313 -4.92 -11.98 -16.94
C LEU A 313 -3.82 -12.77 -16.21
N ASN A 314 -3.68 -12.60 -14.89
CA ASN A 314 -2.68 -13.39 -14.15
C ASN A 314 -2.95 -14.89 -14.23
N LYS A 315 -4.23 -15.32 -14.17
CA LYS A 315 -4.60 -16.75 -14.30
C LYS A 315 -4.22 -17.27 -15.68
N VAL A 316 -4.45 -16.48 -16.73
CA VAL A 316 -4.07 -16.82 -18.11
C VAL A 316 -2.55 -16.91 -18.25
N LEU A 317 -1.79 -15.94 -17.74
CA LEU A 317 -0.34 -15.96 -17.75
C LEU A 317 0.22 -17.20 -17.05
N TYR A 318 -0.29 -17.57 -15.88
CA TYR A 318 0.11 -18.80 -15.17
C TYR A 318 -0.11 -20.04 -16.00
N LYS A 319 -1.29 -20.19 -16.60
CA LYS A 319 -1.62 -21.33 -17.45
C LYS A 319 -0.64 -21.46 -18.62
N ILE A 320 -0.44 -20.38 -19.36
CA ILE A 320 0.45 -20.37 -20.54
C ILE A 320 1.91 -20.64 -20.14
N CYS A 321 2.38 -20.06 -19.05
CA CYS A 321 3.75 -20.31 -18.56
C CYS A 321 3.95 -21.79 -18.23
N ASN A 322 2.97 -22.46 -17.60
CA ASN A 322 3.04 -23.89 -17.31
C ASN A 322 3.07 -24.73 -18.61
N GLU A 323 2.20 -24.44 -19.57
CA GLU A 323 2.15 -25.13 -20.86
C GLU A 323 3.47 -25.00 -21.63
N LEU A 324 4.14 -23.87 -21.53
CA LEU A 324 5.42 -23.59 -22.19
C LEU A 324 6.65 -23.98 -21.35
N SER A 325 6.47 -24.53 -20.15
CA SER A 325 7.57 -24.78 -19.19
C SER A 325 8.43 -23.53 -18.97
N LEU A 326 7.81 -22.35 -18.92
CA LEU A 326 8.45 -21.07 -18.65
C LEU A 326 8.30 -20.68 -17.17
N PRO A 327 9.20 -19.84 -16.64
CA PRO A 327 9.03 -19.27 -15.31
C PRO A 327 7.68 -18.57 -15.18
N SER A 328 6.97 -18.81 -14.08
CA SER A 328 5.67 -18.17 -13.83
C SER A 328 5.83 -16.67 -13.68
N ILE A 329 5.03 -15.90 -14.42
CA ILE A 329 5.03 -14.43 -14.44
C ILE A 329 3.66 -13.85 -14.09
N SER A 330 3.65 -12.59 -13.76
CA SER A 330 2.45 -11.77 -13.53
C SER A 330 2.38 -10.59 -14.50
N VAL A 331 1.27 -9.87 -14.54
CA VAL A 331 1.17 -8.61 -15.30
C VAL A 331 2.25 -7.61 -14.88
N HIS A 332 2.65 -7.61 -13.61
CA HIS A 332 3.74 -6.75 -13.14
C HIS A 332 5.09 -7.16 -13.71
N SER A 333 5.31 -8.47 -13.91
CA SER A 333 6.52 -8.98 -14.59
C SER A 333 6.61 -8.52 -16.05
N LEU A 334 5.47 -8.40 -16.77
CA LEU A 334 5.47 -7.85 -18.14
C LEU A 334 6.00 -6.41 -18.16
N ARG A 335 5.58 -5.59 -17.19
CA ARG A 335 6.12 -4.23 -17.05
C ARG A 335 7.61 -4.21 -16.71
N HIS A 336 8.11 -5.14 -15.90
CA HIS A 336 9.54 -5.26 -15.65
C HIS A 336 10.30 -5.66 -16.91
N MET A 337 9.74 -6.57 -17.73
CA MET A 337 10.33 -6.92 -19.03
C MET A 337 10.42 -5.70 -19.96
N CYS A 338 9.37 -4.85 -20.02
CA CYS A 338 9.40 -3.60 -20.75
C CYS A 338 10.59 -2.71 -20.32
N ALA A 339 10.75 -2.50 -19.02
CA ALA A 339 11.85 -1.69 -18.50
C ALA A 339 13.23 -2.29 -18.85
N THR A 340 13.38 -3.62 -18.76
CA THR A 340 14.63 -4.30 -19.15
C THR A 340 14.92 -4.13 -20.64
N ILE A 341 13.91 -4.31 -21.52
CA ILE A 341 14.06 -4.13 -22.97
C ILE A 341 14.50 -2.70 -23.31
N LEU A 342 13.91 -1.69 -22.66
CA LEU A 342 14.26 -0.28 -22.90
C LEU A 342 15.70 0.00 -22.46
N ILE A 343 16.10 -0.45 -21.27
CA ILE A 343 17.48 -0.28 -20.77
C ILE A 343 18.49 -0.96 -21.71
N GLU A 344 18.21 -2.19 -22.16
CA GLU A 344 19.07 -2.92 -23.10
C GLU A 344 19.15 -2.25 -24.48
N SER A 345 18.13 -1.45 -24.85
CA SER A 345 18.07 -0.71 -26.11
C SER A 345 18.69 0.69 -26.01
N GLY A 346 19.22 1.07 -24.85
CA GLY A 346 19.90 2.35 -24.61
C GLY A 346 18.93 3.53 -24.45
N VAL A 347 17.69 3.27 -24.06
CA VAL A 347 16.63 4.29 -23.82
C VAL A 347 16.43 4.51 -22.34
#